data_9d3090a56975d8a8519b55518059961f
#
_entry.id   9d3090a56975d8a8519b55518059961f
#
_cell.length_a   1.000
_cell.length_b   1.000
_cell.length_c   1.000
_cell.angle_alpha   90.00
_cell.angle_beta   90.00
_cell.angle_gamma   90.00
#
_symmetry.space_group_name_H-M   'P 1'
#
loop_
_entity.id
_entity.type
_entity.pdbx_description
1 polymer ?
#
loop_
_entity_poly.entity_id
_entity_poly.type
_entity_poly.pdbx_seq_one_letter_code
_entity_poly.pdbx_strand_id
1 'polypeptide(L)'
;MRAHAFRRLAALLAASLLLAGCGREDASEPAAASDAAPSVDLTPEEREHLAALGYVDFAEEEAGEGDGVVRFDPERASPGYSLYSIRHLCRAELLDLDGTLVASWEHRPCGYWSTAELLPSGDLLVTGQDPVEGGGEGLDEMYLLRLAWDGSVVWKARLPAHHDAEQTPAGDVLTVVAHYRRVPAIYPGAWVKDELLTLLGPDGEVRDQRSILAMLQGTPDLFRIRRVDVQQRNGRDEVELFHANSVEWMSRPALAARSPIYGLRNVLTCLRNQDTVAIFDWDTRKLVWAWGRGVLEFPHHPTVLDDGHVLVFDNGFRTGRSRVLEVDPLTEEIVWQYEGDAAAPFFSKNRGSNQRLPNGDTLIADSDSGRAFEVTRGGEIVWELLAPYRSEDGHRATIERIQRYPPAMIQALPPRSGS
;
A
#
# COMPACT_ATOMS: atom_id res chain seq x y z
N MET A 1 0.07 16.63 -68.96
CA MET A 1 -0.92 16.41 -70.05
C MET A 1 -2.26 16.01 -69.43
N ARG A 2 -3.31 16.87 -69.64
CA ARG A 2 -4.78 16.66 -69.62
C ARG A 2 -5.34 16.06 -68.33
N ALA A 3 -6.02 16.73 -67.40
CA ALA A 3 -7.19 17.67 -67.46
C ALA A 3 -8.50 17.01 -67.89
N HIS A 4 -9.48 17.01 -66.97
CA HIS A 4 -10.92 17.42 -67.12
C HIS A 4 -11.71 16.74 -65.99
N ALA A 5 -12.34 17.34 -65.08
CA ALA A 5 -13.29 18.49 -64.93
C ALA A 5 -14.76 18.11 -65.17
N PHE A 6 -15.59 18.48 -64.14
CA PHE A 6 -17.02 18.85 -64.17
C PHE A 6 -18.06 17.72 -64.28
N ARG A 7 -19.19 17.69 -63.53
CA ARG A 7 -20.24 18.71 -63.33
C ARG A 7 -21.26 18.33 -62.24
N ARG A 8 -21.79 19.37 -61.64
CA ARG A 8 -22.98 19.45 -60.77
C ARG A 8 -24.26 19.06 -61.47
N LEU A 9 -25.31 18.60 -60.74
CA LEU A 9 -26.68 19.07 -60.96
C LEU A 9 -27.53 18.96 -59.67
N ALA A 10 -28.15 20.06 -59.31
CA ALA A 10 -29.21 20.21 -58.32
C ALA A 10 -30.57 20.09 -58.99
N ALA A 11 -31.58 19.58 -58.35
CA ALA A 11 -32.98 19.86 -58.69
C ALA A 11 -33.86 19.80 -57.42
N LEU A 12 -34.63 20.84 -57.27
CA LEU A 12 -35.63 21.19 -56.27
C LEU A 12 -37.04 20.66 -56.63
N LEU A 13 -37.95 20.79 -55.64
CA LEU A 13 -39.41 20.83 -55.65
C LEU A 13 -40.11 19.50 -55.41
N ALA A 14 -41.23 19.36 -54.65
CA ALA A 14 -42.18 20.34 -54.07
C ALA A 14 -42.97 19.69 -52.93
N ALA A 15 -43.59 20.53 -52.13
CA ALA A 15 -44.46 20.26 -50.99
C ALA A 15 -45.78 19.56 -51.33
N SER A 16 -46.34 18.82 -50.41
CA SER A 16 -47.80 18.71 -50.22
C SER A 16 -48.10 18.43 -48.73
N LEU A 17 -48.79 19.33 -48.09
CA LEU A 17 -49.48 19.18 -46.79
C LEU A 17 -50.62 18.16 -46.91
N LEU A 18 -50.77 17.28 -45.91
CA LEU A 18 -52.06 16.81 -45.43
C LEU A 18 -52.03 16.62 -43.93
N LEU A 19 -52.86 17.43 -43.27
CA LEU A 19 -53.23 17.32 -41.85
C LEU A 19 -54.13 16.10 -41.65
N ALA A 20 -53.87 15.29 -40.62
CA ALA A 20 -54.92 14.76 -39.74
C ALA A 20 -54.35 13.83 -38.67
N GLY A 21 -54.77 14.03 -37.41
CA GLY A 21 -54.94 12.94 -36.46
C GLY A 21 -54.03 12.97 -35.23
N CYS A 22 -54.55 13.54 -34.14
CA CYS A 22 -54.03 13.35 -32.78
C CYS A 22 -53.92 11.88 -32.40
N GLY A 23 -52.73 11.50 -31.96
CA GLY A 23 -52.47 10.29 -31.17
C GLY A 23 -51.24 10.60 -30.32
N ARG A 24 -51.43 10.93 -29.03
CA ARG A 24 -50.39 10.93 -28.04
C ARG A 24 -50.05 9.48 -27.78
N GLU A 25 -48.98 9.00 -28.33
CA GLU A 25 -48.26 7.85 -27.81
C GLU A 25 -47.20 8.39 -26.83
N ASP A 26 -47.38 8.05 -25.55
CA ASP A 26 -46.40 8.23 -24.50
C ASP A 26 -45.13 7.48 -24.92
N ALA A 27 -44.12 8.20 -25.38
CA ALA A 27 -42.76 7.70 -25.48
C ALA A 27 -42.29 7.50 -24.05
N SER A 28 -42.37 6.26 -23.53
CA SER A 28 -41.65 5.85 -22.36
C SER A 28 -40.16 6.05 -22.65
N GLU A 29 -39.55 7.04 -21.99
CA GLU A 29 -38.09 7.15 -21.88
C GLU A 29 -37.53 5.78 -21.44
N PRO A 30 -36.49 5.24 -22.08
CA PRO A 30 -35.81 4.06 -21.57
C PRO A 30 -35.28 4.43 -20.17
N ALA A 31 -35.74 3.71 -19.15
CA ALA A 31 -35.22 3.81 -17.81
C ALA A 31 -33.69 3.73 -17.89
N ALA A 32 -33.02 4.81 -17.51
CA ALA A 32 -31.59 4.81 -17.34
C ALA A 32 -31.23 3.67 -16.38
N ALA A 33 -30.59 2.65 -16.91
CA ALA A 33 -30.04 1.59 -16.09
C ALA A 33 -29.12 2.26 -15.07
N SER A 34 -29.46 2.18 -13.80
CA SER A 34 -28.63 2.63 -12.70
C SER A 34 -27.34 1.81 -12.72
N ASP A 35 -26.30 2.34 -13.33
CA ASP A 35 -24.91 1.86 -13.25
C ASP A 35 -24.36 2.15 -11.83
N ALA A 36 -25.07 1.72 -10.80
CA ALA A 36 -24.55 1.74 -9.45
C ALA A 36 -23.38 0.75 -9.38
N ALA A 37 -22.18 1.26 -9.13
CA ALA A 37 -21.04 0.41 -8.86
C ALA A 37 -21.40 -0.60 -7.77
N PRO A 38 -20.94 -1.88 -7.86
CA PRO A 38 -21.24 -2.88 -6.84
C PRO A 38 -20.75 -2.37 -5.48
N SER A 39 -21.62 -2.47 -4.45
CA SER A 39 -21.28 -2.17 -3.07
C SER A 39 -20.44 -3.31 -2.48
N VAL A 40 -19.55 -2.99 -1.56
CA VAL A 40 -18.94 -3.99 -0.68
C VAL A 40 -19.97 -4.26 0.42
N ASP A 41 -20.52 -5.48 0.45
CA ASP A 41 -21.40 -5.91 1.55
C ASP A 41 -20.54 -6.25 2.77
N LEU A 42 -20.37 -5.27 3.66
CA LEU A 42 -19.72 -5.46 4.95
C LEU A 42 -20.75 -5.82 6.00
N THR A 43 -20.43 -6.77 6.85
CA THR A 43 -21.23 -7.07 8.04
C THR A 43 -21.20 -5.88 9.02
N PRO A 44 -22.15 -5.77 9.97
CA PRO A 44 -22.09 -4.74 11.00
C PRO A 44 -20.79 -4.78 11.82
N GLU A 45 -20.26 -5.97 12.08
CA GLU A 45 -19.00 -6.20 12.80
C GLU A 45 -17.79 -5.71 11.99
N GLU A 46 -17.76 -5.97 10.68
CA GLU A 46 -16.74 -5.44 9.77
C GLU A 46 -16.79 -3.90 9.68
N ARG A 47 -18.00 -3.31 9.73
CA ARG A 47 -18.18 -1.85 9.75
C ARG A 47 -17.68 -1.23 11.04
N GLU A 48 -18.04 -1.81 12.19
CA GLU A 48 -17.59 -1.37 13.51
C GLU A 48 -16.07 -1.49 13.61
N HIS A 49 -15.51 -2.58 13.10
CA HIS A 49 -14.09 -2.80 13.07
C HIS A 49 -13.36 -1.82 12.14
N LEU A 50 -13.88 -1.57 10.94
CA LEU A 50 -13.33 -0.56 10.03
C LEU A 50 -13.42 0.86 10.62
N ALA A 51 -14.46 1.13 11.41
CA ALA A 51 -14.58 2.39 12.13
C ALA A 51 -13.64 2.48 13.34
N ALA A 52 -13.31 1.34 13.94
CA ALA A 52 -12.36 1.22 15.06
C ALA A 52 -10.89 1.09 14.62
N LEU A 53 -10.58 1.16 13.33
CA LEU A 53 -9.22 1.15 12.78
C LEU A 53 -8.45 2.44 13.14
N GLY A 54 -8.45 2.77 14.43
CA GLY A 54 -7.31 3.41 15.05
C GLY A 54 -6.21 2.35 15.13
N TYR A 55 -5.06 2.62 14.55
CA TYR A 55 -3.93 1.70 14.57
C TYR A 55 -3.63 1.31 16.01
N VAL A 56 -3.70 0.00 16.31
CA VAL A 56 -3.43 -0.52 17.65
C VAL A 56 -1.91 -0.52 17.85
N ASP A 57 -1.47 0.10 18.93
CA ASP A 57 -0.04 0.17 19.26
C ASP A 57 0.46 -1.12 19.93
N PHE A 58 -0.46 -1.93 20.46
CA PHE A 58 -0.18 -3.18 21.16
C PHE A 58 -1.08 -4.31 20.67
N ALA A 59 -0.60 -5.54 20.75
CA ALA A 59 -1.36 -6.74 20.43
C ALA A 59 -2.62 -6.86 21.29
N GLU A 60 -3.69 -7.45 20.74
CA GLU A 60 -4.95 -7.67 21.48
C GLU A 60 -4.78 -8.69 22.59
N GLU A 61 -3.92 -9.68 22.41
CA GLU A 61 -3.62 -10.74 23.38
C GLU A 61 -2.47 -10.34 24.30
N GLU A 62 -2.48 -10.82 25.54
CA GLU A 62 -1.34 -10.70 26.45
C GLU A 62 -0.11 -11.39 25.84
N ALA A 63 1.04 -10.77 25.96
CA ALA A 63 2.27 -11.29 25.43
C ALA A 63 2.68 -12.59 26.16
N GLY A 64 2.88 -13.64 25.39
CA GLY A 64 3.53 -14.86 25.87
C GLY A 64 4.98 -14.64 26.31
N GLU A 65 5.65 -15.69 26.73
CA GLU A 65 7.06 -15.67 27.13
C GLU A 65 7.99 -15.36 25.94
N GLY A 66 9.14 -14.75 26.23
CA GLY A 66 10.20 -14.45 25.29
C GLY A 66 10.07 -13.06 24.65
N ASP A 67 11.21 -12.45 24.38
CA ASP A 67 11.39 -11.14 23.72
C ASP A 67 12.67 -11.18 22.88
N GLY A 68 12.75 -10.35 21.85
CA GLY A 68 13.87 -10.33 20.91
C GLY A 68 13.87 -11.55 19.98
N VAL A 69 15.03 -11.97 19.53
CA VAL A 69 15.16 -13.15 18.66
C VAL A 69 14.99 -14.43 19.50
N VAL A 70 13.88 -15.13 19.29
CA VAL A 70 13.49 -16.34 20.04
C VAL A 70 13.77 -17.63 19.26
N ARG A 71 14.04 -17.54 17.97
CA ARG A 71 14.45 -18.64 17.10
C ARG A 71 15.50 -18.17 16.11
N PHE A 72 16.59 -18.91 15.96
CA PHE A 72 17.61 -18.64 14.96
C PHE A 72 18.34 -19.93 14.56
N ASP A 73 18.19 -20.29 13.30
CA ASP A 73 18.95 -21.37 12.66
C ASP A 73 20.04 -20.74 11.77
N PRO A 74 21.30 -20.66 12.23
CA PRO A 74 22.36 -19.94 11.54
C PRO A 74 22.80 -20.58 10.21
N GLU A 75 22.45 -21.86 9.99
CA GLU A 75 22.80 -22.56 8.76
C GLU A 75 21.77 -22.30 7.65
N ARG A 76 20.54 -21.93 8.02
CA ARG A 76 19.40 -21.81 7.09
C ARG A 76 18.87 -20.40 6.93
N ALA A 77 18.90 -19.60 7.98
CA ALA A 77 18.40 -18.22 7.91
C ALA A 77 19.21 -17.36 6.93
N SER A 78 18.54 -16.54 6.16
CA SER A 78 19.16 -15.64 5.19
C SER A 78 20.04 -14.61 5.88
N PRO A 79 21.32 -14.46 5.50
CA PRO A 79 22.21 -13.51 6.14
C PRO A 79 21.76 -12.06 5.89
N GLY A 80 21.91 -11.20 6.91
CA GLY A 80 21.56 -9.79 6.80
C GLY A 80 21.30 -9.12 8.14
N TYR A 81 20.82 -7.90 8.06
CA TYR A 81 20.42 -7.07 9.20
C TYR A 81 18.95 -6.73 9.06
N SER A 82 18.17 -6.87 10.12
CA SER A 82 16.72 -6.68 10.11
C SER A 82 16.37 -5.32 10.72
N LEU A 83 15.74 -4.44 9.94
CA LEU A 83 15.17 -3.20 10.42
C LEU A 83 13.69 -3.42 10.68
N TYR A 84 13.22 -3.00 11.86
CA TYR A 84 11.80 -2.92 12.17
C TYR A 84 11.47 -1.60 12.86
N SER A 85 10.20 -1.19 12.80
CA SER A 85 9.73 0.03 13.44
C SER A 85 8.59 -0.25 14.41
N ILE A 86 8.57 0.54 15.50
CA ILE A 86 7.57 0.49 16.56
C ILE A 86 6.83 1.82 16.59
N ARG A 87 5.56 1.76 16.25
CA ARG A 87 4.70 2.90 15.96
C ARG A 87 4.71 3.95 17.07
N HIS A 88 4.22 3.62 18.26
CA HIS A 88 4.03 4.56 19.37
C HIS A 88 5.34 5.06 20.00
N LEU A 89 6.42 4.30 19.82
CA LEU A 89 7.74 4.72 20.29
C LEU A 89 8.42 5.70 19.33
N CYS A 90 7.91 5.85 18.09
CA CYS A 90 8.58 6.61 17.04
C CYS A 90 10.05 6.21 16.92
N ARG A 91 10.25 4.90 16.83
CA ARG A 91 11.55 4.28 16.88
C ARG A 91 11.70 3.21 15.81
N ALA A 92 12.84 3.18 15.17
CA ALA A 92 13.26 2.07 14.30
C ALA A 92 14.57 1.50 14.83
N GLU A 93 14.71 0.17 14.73
CA GLU A 93 15.88 -0.58 15.21
C GLU A 93 16.40 -1.50 14.11
N LEU A 94 17.70 -1.46 13.90
CA LEU A 94 18.44 -2.37 13.03
C LEU A 94 19.17 -3.39 13.90
N LEU A 95 18.81 -4.65 13.72
CA LEU A 95 19.40 -5.78 14.46
C LEU A 95 20.21 -6.65 13.50
N ASP A 96 21.22 -7.32 14.03
CA ASP A 96 21.78 -8.49 13.35
C ASP A 96 20.90 -9.73 13.57
N LEU A 97 21.32 -10.89 13.06
CA LEU A 97 20.49 -12.10 13.09
C LEU A 97 20.31 -12.70 14.48
N ASP A 98 21.23 -12.46 15.42
CA ASP A 98 21.11 -12.94 16.81
C ASP A 98 20.32 -11.96 17.70
N GLY A 99 19.90 -10.82 17.14
CA GLY A 99 19.13 -9.80 17.83
C GLY A 99 19.96 -8.71 18.49
N THR A 100 21.26 -8.67 18.25
CA THR A 100 22.11 -7.58 18.77
C THR A 100 21.78 -6.27 18.04
N LEU A 101 21.55 -5.21 18.81
CA LEU A 101 21.25 -3.88 18.28
C LEU A 101 22.47 -3.27 17.58
N VAL A 102 22.34 -2.96 16.29
CA VAL A 102 23.38 -2.35 15.47
C VAL A 102 23.19 -0.84 15.37
N ALA A 103 21.93 -0.41 15.18
CA ALA A 103 21.58 1.00 15.09
C ALA A 103 20.13 1.23 15.52
N SER A 104 19.84 2.43 16.00
CA SER A 104 18.46 2.87 16.24
C SER A 104 18.27 4.34 15.87
N TRP A 105 17.04 4.68 15.50
CA TRP A 105 16.63 6.05 15.19
C TRP A 105 15.38 6.39 15.96
N GLU A 106 15.34 7.61 16.44
CA GLU A 106 14.18 8.24 17.07
C GLU A 106 14.07 9.69 16.60
N HIS A 107 12.86 10.23 16.58
CA HIS A 107 12.65 11.66 16.33
C HIS A 107 11.53 12.17 17.24
N ARG A 108 11.75 13.32 17.88
CA ARG A 108 10.81 13.97 18.79
C ARG A 108 10.66 15.45 18.43
N PRO A 109 9.46 16.07 18.57
CA PRO A 109 8.22 15.44 19.02
C PRO A 109 7.63 14.51 17.98
N CYS A 110 6.90 13.48 18.41
CA CYS A 110 6.30 12.51 17.53
C CYS A 110 5.03 11.91 18.16
N GLY A 111 3.97 11.82 17.40
CA GLY A 111 2.74 11.09 17.73
C GLY A 111 2.87 9.61 17.39
N TYR A 112 3.29 9.32 16.16
CA TYR A 112 3.59 7.97 15.73
C TYR A 112 4.47 7.93 14.46
N TRP A 113 5.10 6.77 14.20
CA TRP A 113 5.67 6.40 12.91
C TRP A 113 4.83 5.29 12.27
N SER A 114 4.54 5.44 10.98
CA SER A 114 3.82 4.40 10.21
C SER A 114 4.80 3.40 9.62
N THR A 115 5.84 3.85 8.93
CA THR A 115 6.89 2.97 8.38
C THR A 115 8.25 3.62 8.47
N ALA A 116 9.28 2.79 8.42
CA ALA A 116 10.67 3.21 8.30
C ALA A 116 11.40 2.33 7.29
N GLU A 117 12.13 2.95 6.35
CA GLU A 117 12.91 2.28 5.31
C GLU A 117 14.35 2.80 5.30
N LEU A 118 15.33 1.89 5.33
CA LEU A 118 16.75 2.24 5.27
C LEU A 118 17.22 2.32 3.82
N LEU A 119 17.75 3.47 3.44
CA LEU A 119 18.28 3.72 2.12
C LEU A 119 19.71 3.18 1.96
N PRO A 120 20.18 2.93 0.73
CA PRO A 120 21.57 2.53 0.48
C PRO A 120 22.62 3.52 1.00
N SER A 121 22.26 4.80 1.20
CA SER A 121 23.12 5.81 1.83
C SER A 121 23.29 5.64 3.34
N GLY A 122 22.46 4.80 3.97
CA GLY A 122 22.30 4.70 5.42
C GLY A 122 21.26 5.66 5.99
N ASP A 123 20.68 6.55 5.19
CA ASP A 123 19.60 7.40 5.65
C ASP A 123 18.31 6.59 5.86
N LEU A 124 17.47 7.04 6.77
CA LEU A 124 16.17 6.45 7.06
C LEU A 124 15.05 7.34 6.52
N LEU A 125 14.16 6.80 5.72
CA LEU A 125 12.88 7.43 5.36
C LEU A 125 11.82 6.98 6.35
N VAL A 126 11.01 7.92 6.82
CA VAL A 126 9.95 7.66 7.81
C VAL A 126 8.69 8.41 7.42
N THR A 127 7.56 7.70 7.36
CA THR A 127 6.23 8.32 7.37
C THR A 127 5.72 8.37 8.82
N GLY A 128 5.20 9.50 9.25
CA GLY A 128 4.75 9.67 10.63
C GLY A 128 3.89 10.89 10.85
N GLN A 129 3.57 11.13 12.11
CA GLN A 129 2.71 12.23 12.54
C GLN A 129 3.29 12.86 13.82
N ASP A 130 3.29 14.19 13.88
CA ASP A 130 3.54 14.92 15.13
C ASP A 130 2.35 14.75 16.10
N PRO A 131 2.51 15.00 17.40
CA PRO A 131 1.42 14.90 18.36
C PRO A 131 0.25 15.82 17.97
N VAL A 132 -0.97 15.27 18.04
CA VAL A 132 -2.24 15.98 17.83
C VAL A 132 -2.84 16.31 19.19
N GLU A 133 -3.27 17.57 19.40
CA GLU A 133 -3.98 17.95 20.62
C GLU A 133 -5.32 17.19 20.71
N GLY A 134 -5.52 16.48 21.79
CA GLY A 134 -6.68 15.60 21.99
C GLY A 134 -6.53 14.19 21.42
N GLY A 135 -5.40 13.88 20.77
CA GLY A 135 -5.12 12.57 20.17
C GLY A 135 -5.75 12.37 18.78
N GLY A 136 -5.52 11.21 18.20
CA GLY A 136 -6.07 10.84 16.89
C GLY A 136 -5.20 11.24 15.70
N GLU A 137 -5.77 11.19 14.51
CA GLU A 137 -5.08 11.54 13.26
C GLU A 137 -5.34 13.01 12.88
N GLY A 138 -4.24 13.74 12.60
CA GLY A 138 -4.26 15.09 12.08
C GLY A 138 -3.49 15.15 10.76
N LEU A 139 -4.16 15.54 9.67
CA LEU A 139 -3.53 15.59 8.36
C LEU A 139 -2.40 16.63 8.28
N ASP A 140 -2.55 17.74 8.99
CA ASP A 140 -1.59 18.84 9.02
C ASP A 140 -0.33 18.50 9.86
N GLU A 141 -0.44 17.51 10.74
CA GLU A 141 0.63 17.00 11.58
C GLU A 141 1.41 15.85 10.93
N MET A 142 0.86 15.24 9.84
CA MET A 142 1.54 14.18 9.11
C MET A 142 2.76 14.70 8.36
N TYR A 143 3.75 13.82 8.21
CA TYR A 143 5.01 14.16 7.54
C TYR A 143 5.68 12.97 6.87
N LEU A 144 6.55 13.28 5.92
CA LEU A 144 7.63 12.43 5.46
C LEU A 144 8.95 13.01 6.01
N LEU A 145 9.76 12.16 6.65
CA LEU A 145 11.01 12.54 7.33
C LEU A 145 12.17 11.72 6.76
N ARG A 146 13.28 12.39 6.50
CA ARG A 146 14.56 11.73 6.19
C ARG A 146 15.55 12.03 7.31
N LEU A 147 16.04 10.98 7.94
CA LEU A 147 17.10 11.01 8.95
C LEU A 147 18.39 10.49 8.31
N ALA A 148 19.51 11.12 8.63
CA ALA A 148 20.81 10.60 8.27
C ALA A 148 21.14 9.33 9.08
N TRP A 149 22.20 8.63 8.68
CA TRP A 149 22.70 7.45 9.39
C TRP A 149 22.97 7.71 10.88
N ASP A 150 23.45 8.90 11.24
CA ASP A 150 23.71 9.30 12.63
C ASP A 150 22.45 9.74 13.41
N GLY A 151 21.28 9.74 12.76
CA GLY A 151 20.00 10.14 13.35
C GLY A 151 19.68 11.64 13.23
N SER A 152 20.56 12.45 12.64
CA SER A 152 20.27 13.87 12.38
C SER A 152 19.23 14.04 11.29
N VAL A 153 18.42 15.10 11.39
CA VAL A 153 17.38 15.40 10.40
C VAL A 153 18.02 15.94 9.13
N VAL A 154 17.83 15.24 8.01
CA VAL A 154 18.19 15.74 6.67
C VAL A 154 17.12 16.70 6.17
N TRP A 155 15.86 16.27 6.21
CA TRP A 155 14.69 17.10 5.95
C TRP A 155 13.42 16.50 6.55
N LYS A 156 12.41 17.33 6.77
CA LYS A 156 11.06 16.94 7.19
C LYS A 156 10.05 17.69 6.35
N ALA A 157 9.39 16.98 5.44
CA ALA A 157 8.34 17.52 4.59
C ALA A 157 6.98 17.35 5.26
N ARG A 158 6.27 18.48 5.51
CA ARG A 158 4.92 18.47 6.05
C ARG A 158 3.92 18.25 4.92
N LEU A 159 3.40 17.05 4.84
CA LEU A 159 2.34 16.64 3.93
C LEU A 159 1.66 15.41 4.54
N PRO A 160 0.38 15.13 4.23
CA PRO A 160 -0.33 13.98 4.77
C PRO A 160 0.13 12.67 4.12
N ALA A 161 1.47 12.42 4.15
CA ALA A 161 2.09 11.17 3.74
C ALA A 161 1.79 10.09 4.78
N HIS A 162 1.45 8.90 4.30
CA HIS A 162 1.11 7.79 5.17
C HIS A 162 1.52 6.44 4.55
N HIS A 163 1.60 5.43 5.41
CA HIS A 163 1.88 4.03 5.11
C HIS A 163 3.24 3.75 4.53
N ASP A 164 3.66 4.35 3.40
CA ASP A 164 4.86 3.90 2.70
C ASP A 164 5.61 5.02 1.99
N ALA A 165 6.92 4.85 1.88
CA ALA A 165 7.78 5.71 1.08
C ALA A 165 8.97 4.91 0.56
N GLU A 166 9.33 5.07 -0.70
CA GLU A 166 10.42 4.37 -1.37
C GLU A 166 11.30 5.36 -2.16
N GLN A 167 12.62 5.16 -2.13
CA GLN A 167 13.51 5.94 -2.98
C GLN A 167 13.60 5.35 -4.39
N THR A 168 13.30 6.16 -5.40
CA THR A 168 13.49 5.79 -6.80
C THR A 168 14.96 5.74 -7.19
N PRO A 169 15.35 5.04 -8.27
CA PRO A 169 16.73 5.05 -8.77
C PRO A 169 17.27 6.43 -9.14
N ALA A 170 16.41 7.40 -9.39
CA ALA A 170 16.79 8.79 -9.65
C ALA A 170 17.08 9.60 -8.38
N GLY A 171 16.84 9.01 -7.20
CA GLY A 171 17.00 9.66 -5.90
C GLY A 171 15.78 10.45 -5.43
N ASP A 172 14.71 10.50 -6.21
CA ASP A 172 13.42 11.03 -5.78
C ASP A 172 12.76 10.05 -4.78
N VAL A 173 11.80 10.52 -4.00
CA VAL A 173 11.05 9.69 -3.05
C VAL A 173 9.59 9.60 -3.48
N LEU A 174 9.10 8.37 -3.69
CA LEU A 174 7.69 8.07 -3.93
C LEU A 174 6.99 7.78 -2.60
N THR A 175 5.80 8.33 -2.40
CA THR A 175 4.96 8.06 -1.22
C THR A 175 3.47 8.18 -1.56
N VAL A 176 2.61 7.75 -0.64
CA VAL A 176 1.15 7.95 -0.70
C VAL A 176 0.78 9.15 0.16
N VAL A 177 -0.02 10.06 -0.41
CA VAL A 177 -0.51 11.27 0.27
C VAL A 177 -2.03 11.30 0.29
N ALA A 178 -2.62 11.51 1.46
CA ALA A 178 -4.07 11.67 1.61
C ALA A 178 -4.56 12.98 1.00
N HIS A 179 -5.62 12.94 0.20
CA HIS A 179 -6.24 14.10 -0.41
C HIS A 179 -7.76 14.00 -0.34
N TYR A 180 -8.39 14.87 0.46
CA TYR A 180 -9.84 14.88 0.59
C TYR A 180 -10.48 15.82 -0.42
N ARG A 181 -11.49 15.32 -1.17
CA ARG A 181 -12.22 16.10 -2.15
C ARG A 181 -13.68 15.67 -2.27
N ARG A 182 -14.53 16.54 -2.80
CA ARG A 182 -15.91 16.20 -3.16
C ARG A 182 -15.95 15.52 -4.52
N VAL A 183 -16.62 14.36 -4.60
CA VAL A 183 -16.84 13.63 -5.86
C VAL A 183 -18.33 13.28 -5.95
N PRO A 184 -19.22 14.27 -6.24
CA PRO A 184 -20.67 14.08 -6.16
C PRO A 184 -21.21 12.97 -7.08
N ALA A 185 -20.53 12.71 -8.20
CA ALA A 185 -20.88 11.62 -9.11
C ALA A 185 -20.77 10.23 -8.49
N ILE A 186 -19.91 10.05 -7.48
CA ILE A 186 -19.73 8.77 -6.78
C ILE A 186 -20.41 8.83 -5.41
N TYR A 187 -20.16 9.90 -4.62
CA TYR A 187 -20.68 10.09 -3.28
C TYR A 187 -21.28 11.48 -3.11
N PRO A 188 -22.62 11.67 -3.39
CA PRO A 188 -23.29 12.93 -3.13
C PRO A 188 -23.29 13.23 -1.64
N GLY A 189 -22.64 14.30 -1.20
CA GLY A 189 -22.65 14.75 0.18
C GLY A 189 -21.50 14.30 1.08
N ALA A 190 -20.73 13.27 0.72
CA ALA A 190 -19.56 12.86 1.48
C ALA A 190 -18.25 13.42 0.92
N TRP A 191 -17.22 13.54 1.77
CA TRP A 191 -15.84 13.77 1.37
C TRP A 191 -15.22 12.42 1.00
N VAL A 192 -14.54 12.36 -0.13
CA VAL A 192 -13.81 11.18 -0.58
C VAL A 192 -12.33 11.39 -0.30
N LYS A 193 -11.73 10.48 0.47
CA LYS A 193 -10.28 10.36 0.59
C LYS A 193 -9.77 9.72 -0.70
N ASP A 194 -9.18 10.55 -1.55
CA ASP A 194 -8.41 10.13 -2.71
C ASP A 194 -6.96 10.06 -2.28
N GLU A 195 -6.26 9.02 -2.64
CA GLU A 195 -4.83 8.94 -2.40
C GLU A 195 -4.07 9.39 -3.65
N LEU A 196 -3.04 10.21 -3.41
CA LEU A 196 -2.13 10.68 -4.43
C LEU A 196 -0.80 9.93 -4.33
N LEU A 197 -0.43 9.20 -5.37
CA LEU A 197 0.95 8.78 -5.56
C LEU A 197 1.77 10.05 -5.77
N THR A 198 2.69 10.35 -4.86
CA THR A 198 3.39 11.62 -4.80
C THR A 198 4.89 11.40 -4.91
N LEU A 199 5.52 12.11 -5.82
CA LEU A 199 6.97 12.11 -6.02
C LEU A 199 7.57 13.38 -5.42
N LEU A 200 8.49 13.21 -4.47
CA LEU A 200 9.28 14.29 -3.89
C LEU A 200 10.73 14.23 -4.45
N GLY A 201 11.36 15.39 -4.53
CA GLY A 201 12.78 15.46 -4.83
C GLY A 201 13.66 15.01 -3.65
N PRO A 202 14.98 14.87 -3.88
CA PRO A 202 15.96 14.56 -2.83
C PRO A 202 15.98 15.57 -1.68
N ASP A 203 15.46 16.78 -1.93
CA ASP A 203 15.31 17.90 -1.01
C ASP A 203 14.02 17.86 -0.17
N GLY A 204 13.14 16.87 -0.43
CA GLY A 204 11.85 16.73 0.25
C GLY A 204 10.71 17.58 -0.35
N GLU A 205 10.96 18.32 -1.44
CA GLU A 205 9.94 19.12 -2.10
C GLU A 205 9.10 18.31 -3.09
N VAL A 206 7.77 18.51 -3.07
CA VAL A 206 6.86 17.82 -3.99
C VAL A 206 7.12 18.24 -5.43
N ARG A 207 7.38 17.27 -6.31
CA ARG A 207 7.64 17.48 -7.73
C ARG A 207 6.48 17.12 -8.62
N ASP A 208 5.79 16.02 -8.32
CA ASP A 208 4.70 15.52 -9.15
C ASP A 208 3.73 14.67 -8.34
N GLN A 209 2.47 14.60 -8.77
CA GLN A 209 1.41 13.84 -8.11
C GLN A 209 0.47 13.18 -9.11
N ARG A 210 -0.04 12.00 -8.75
CA ARG A 210 -1.03 11.24 -9.52
C ARG A 210 -2.17 10.80 -8.61
N SER A 211 -3.40 11.20 -8.94
CA SER A 211 -4.61 10.75 -8.25
C SER A 211 -4.94 9.31 -8.65
N ILE A 212 -5.00 8.41 -7.69
CA ILE A 212 -5.42 7.02 -7.91
C ILE A 212 -6.84 6.98 -8.46
N LEU A 213 -7.75 7.77 -7.89
CA LEU A 213 -9.12 7.85 -8.38
C LEU A 213 -9.21 8.29 -9.85
N ALA A 214 -8.45 9.32 -10.23
CA ALA A 214 -8.46 9.81 -11.61
C ALA A 214 -7.90 8.78 -12.60
N MET A 215 -6.84 8.05 -12.20
CA MET A 215 -6.25 6.99 -13.04
C MET A 215 -7.21 5.82 -13.23
N LEU A 216 -7.92 5.40 -12.18
CA LEU A 216 -8.93 4.34 -12.26
C LEU A 216 -10.16 4.78 -13.07
N GLN A 217 -10.62 6.02 -12.92
CA GLN A 217 -11.70 6.57 -13.74
C GLN A 217 -11.31 6.68 -15.23
N GLY A 218 -10.02 6.83 -15.52
CA GLY A 218 -9.48 6.84 -16.88
C GLY A 218 -9.41 5.47 -17.56
N THR A 219 -9.63 4.37 -16.80
CA THR A 219 -9.55 2.99 -17.30
C THR A 219 -10.69 2.10 -16.78
N PRO A 220 -11.96 2.50 -16.98
CA PRO A 220 -13.12 1.82 -16.39
C PRO A 220 -13.32 0.39 -16.91
N ASP A 221 -12.80 0.07 -18.08
CA ASP A 221 -12.88 -1.27 -18.67
C ASP A 221 -11.97 -2.30 -17.97
N LEU A 222 -10.88 -1.82 -17.35
CA LEU A 222 -9.93 -2.67 -16.61
C LEU A 222 -10.32 -2.81 -15.15
N PHE A 223 -10.94 -1.79 -14.55
CA PHE A 223 -11.24 -1.80 -13.13
C PHE A 223 -12.51 -1.01 -12.81
N ARG A 224 -13.45 -1.66 -12.15
CA ARG A 224 -14.63 -1.02 -11.57
C ARG A 224 -14.39 -0.74 -10.10
N ILE A 225 -14.48 0.53 -9.71
CA ILE A 225 -14.39 0.94 -8.31
C ILE A 225 -15.62 0.42 -7.57
N ARG A 226 -15.43 -0.38 -6.51
CA ARG A 226 -16.50 -0.78 -5.60
C ARG A 226 -16.79 0.36 -4.63
N ARG A 227 -18.06 0.60 -4.34
CA ARG A 227 -18.44 1.53 -3.29
C ARG A 227 -18.07 0.96 -1.93
N VAL A 228 -17.62 1.83 -1.05
CA VAL A 228 -17.39 1.54 0.37
C VAL A 228 -18.34 2.40 1.20
N ASP A 229 -18.57 2.02 2.46
CA ASP A 229 -19.51 2.72 3.33
C ASP A 229 -19.02 4.13 3.70
N VAL A 230 -19.98 5.04 3.85
CA VAL A 230 -19.73 6.38 4.38
C VAL A 230 -19.54 6.26 5.89
N GLN A 231 -18.47 6.84 6.40
CA GLN A 231 -18.15 6.89 7.81
C GLN A 231 -18.29 8.30 8.36
N GLN A 232 -18.69 8.43 9.63
CA GLN A 232 -18.64 9.70 10.34
C GLN A 232 -17.25 9.85 10.97
N ARG A 233 -16.45 10.78 10.44
CA ARG A 233 -15.14 11.13 11.00
C ARG A 233 -15.02 12.64 11.14
N ASN A 234 -14.49 13.12 12.26
CA ASN A 234 -14.26 14.56 12.50
C ASN A 234 -15.50 15.42 12.24
N GLY A 235 -16.70 14.92 12.56
CA GLY A 235 -17.98 15.62 12.41
C GLY A 235 -18.48 15.77 10.97
N ARG A 236 -17.94 15.01 10.02
CA ARG A 236 -18.37 15.00 8.62
C ARG A 236 -18.47 13.59 8.04
N ASP A 237 -19.27 13.46 6.96
CA ASP A 237 -19.34 12.24 6.17
C ASP A 237 -18.09 12.08 5.33
N GLU A 238 -17.36 10.98 5.52
CA GLU A 238 -16.14 10.64 4.78
C GLU A 238 -16.21 9.24 4.20
N VAL A 239 -15.49 9.06 3.09
CA VAL A 239 -15.31 7.77 2.42
C VAL A 239 -13.83 7.57 2.16
N GLU A 240 -13.27 6.52 2.73
CA GLU A 240 -11.91 6.07 2.43
C GLU A 240 -11.98 5.00 1.34
N LEU A 241 -11.86 5.44 0.08
CA LEU A 241 -12.24 4.62 -1.08
C LEU A 241 -11.22 3.51 -1.37
N PHE A 242 -9.94 3.76 -1.17
CA PHE A 242 -8.88 2.82 -1.56
C PHE A 242 -8.06 2.32 -0.38
N HIS A 243 -7.68 3.19 0.56
CA HIS A 243 -6.70 2.91 1.60
C HIS A 243 -5.42 2.32 0.99
N ALA A 244 -4.79 3.10 0.10
CA ALA A 244 -3.52 2.70 -0.50
C ALA A 244 -2.44 2.64 0.58
N ASN A 245 -1.78 1.49 0.74
CA ASN A 245 -0.92 1.21 1.89
C ASN A 245 0.51 0.79 1.56
N SER A 246 0.89 0.87 0.29
CA SER A 246 2.25 0.59 -0.17
C SER A 246 2.51 1.20 -1.52
N VAL A 247 3.78 1.42 -1.83
CA VAL A 247 4.25 1.84 -3.15
C VAL A 247 5.55 1.11 -3.49
N GLU A 248 5.71 0.71 -4.76
CA GLU A 248 6.98 0.26 -5.32
C GLU A 248 7.17 0.88 -6.71
N TRP A 249 8.31 1.56 -6.90
CA TRP A 249 8.69 2.12 -8.18
C TRP A 249 9.40 1.08 -9.05
N MET A 250 8.79 0.71 -10.15
CA MET A 250 9.38 -0.28 -11.05
C MET A 250 10.58 0.27 -11.80
N SER A 251 11.71 -0.42 -11.62
CA SER A 251 12.99 0.01 -12.18
C SER A 251 13.84 -1.14 -12.75
N ARG A 252 13.20 -2.28 -13.09
CA ARG A 252 13.88 -3.50 -13.56
C ARG A 252 13.85 -3.61 -15.10
N PRO A 253 14.91 -3.20 -15.84
CA PRO A 253 14.90 -3.21 -17.31
C PRO A 253 14.67 -4.58 -17.94
N ALA A 254 15.17 -5.65 -17.31
CA ALA A 254 14.98 -7.01 -17.79
C ALA A 254 13.50 -7.43 -17.76
N LEU A 255 12.77 -7.03 -16.75
CA LEU A 255 11.34 -7.29 -16.66
C LEU A 255 10.55 -6.38 -17.60
N ALA A 256 10.91 -5.10 -17.71
CA ALA A 256 10.26 -4.16 -18.62
C ALA A 256 10.34 -4.61 -20.09
N ALA A 257 11.40 -5.33 -20.48
CA ALA A 257 11.51 -5.92 -21.80
C ALA A 257 10.59 -7.13 -22.04
N ARG A 258 10.04 -7.73 -20.96
CA ARG A 258 9.15 -8.90 -21.06
C ARG A 258 7.68 -8.53 -21.23
N SER A 259 7.22 -7.48 -20.55
CA SER A 259 5.82 -7.06 -20.58
C SER A 259 5.64 -5.59 -20.16
N PRO A 260 4.65 -4.88 -20.74
CA PRO A 260 4.27 -3.53 -20.30
C PRO A 260 3.86 -3.44 -18.82
N ILE A 261 3.44 -4.53 -18.19
CA ILE A 261 3.14 -4.59 -16.75
C ILE A 261 4.35 -4.11 -15.91
N TYR A 262 5.56 -4.48 -16.34
CA TYR A 262 6.81 -4.11 -15.67
C TYR A 262 7.47 -2.85 -16.25
N GLY A 263 6.70 -2.03 -16.96
CA GLY A 263 7.24 -0.80 -17.58
C GLY A 263 8.05 0.02 -16.57
N LEU A 264 9.19 0.52 -17.02
CA LEU A 264 9.98 1.46 -16.20
C LEU A 264 9.11 2.67 -15.87
N ARG A 265 9.13 3.10 -14.61
CA ARG A 265 8.26 4.15 -14.05
C ARG A 265 6.80 3.72 -13.86
N ASN A 266 6.47 2.42 -13.96
CA ASN A 266 5.23 1.93 -13.38
C ASN A 266 5.33 1.94 -11.85
N VAL A 267 4.18 2.08 -11.20
CA VAL A 267 4.06 2.03 -9.73
C VAL A 267 3.14 0.90 -9.35
N LEU A 268 3.67 -0.05 -8.58
CA LEU A 268 2.88 -1.07 -7.90
C LEU A 268 2.35 -0.46 -6.59
N THR A 269 1.08 -0.69 -6.29
CA THR A 269 0.45 -0.26 -5.03
C THR A 269 -0.65 -1.23 -4.62
N CYS A 270 -1.02 -1.18 -3.36
CA CYS A 270 -2.12 -1.94 -2.81
C CYS A 270 -3.33 -1.04 -2.54
N LEU A 271 -4.50 -1.42 -3.03
CA LEU A 271 -5.78 -0.75 -2.79
C LEU A 271 -6.60 -1.62 -1.81
N ARG A 272 -6.27 -1.50 -0.51
CA ARG A 272 -6.78 -2.35 0.57
C ARG A 272 -8.30 -2.48 0.56
N ASN A 273 -9.03 -1.36 0.54
CA ASN A 273 -10.49 -1.33 0.58
C ASN A 273 -11.15 -1.80 -0.72
N GLN A 274 -10.37 -2.09 -1.74
CA GLN A 274 -10.81 -2.69 -3.00
C GLN A 274 -10.41 -4.17 -3.13
N ASP A 275 -9.73 -4.75 -2.11
CA ASP A 275 -9.14 -6.10 -2.15
C ASP A 275 -8.26 -6.31 -3.39
N THR A 276 -7.40 -5.34 -3.70
CA THR A 276 -6.74 -5.28 -5.01
C THR A 276 -5.30 -4.82 -4.90
N VAL A 277 -4.42 -5.49 -5.64
CA VAL A 277 -3.09 -5.00 -6.01
C VAL A 277 -3.17 -4.40 -7.41
N ALA A 278 -2.57 -3.23 -7.63
CA ALA A 278 -2.69 -2.48 -8.86
C ALA A 278 -1.33 -1.94 -9.34
N ILE A 279 -1.14 -1.91 -10.66
CA ILE A 279 0.03 -1.33 -11.31
C ILE A 279 -0.45 -0.17 -12.18
N PHE A 280 0.11 1.02 -11.94
CA PHE A 280 -0.17 2.23 -12.69
C PHE A 280 1.06 2.67 -13.48
N ASP A 281 0.87 3.07 -14.71
CA ASP A 281 1.89 3.74 -15.52
C ASP A 281 1.91 5.23 -15.14
N TRP A 282 3.06 5.67 -14.59
CA TRP A 282 3.26 7.05 -14.13
C TRP A 282 3.10 8.10 -15.23
N ASP A 283 3.60 7.81 -16.43
CA ASP A 283 3.67 8.76 -17.54
C ASP A 283 2.33 8.88 -18.26
N THR A 284 1.68 7.74 -18.57
CA THR A 284 0.36 7.73 -19.24
C THR A 284 -0.80 7.96 -18.29
N ARG A 285 -0.57 7.87 -16.96
CA ARG A 285 -1.58 8.01 -15.90
C ARG A 285 -2.73 7.00 -16.04
N LYS A 286 -2.38 5.77 -16.36
CA LYS A 286 -3.36 4.70 -16.58
C LYS A 286 -3.07 3.51 -15.68
N LEU A 287 -4.14 2.82 -15.31
CA LEU A 287 -4.02 1.47 -14.77
C LEU A 287 -3.49 0.54 -15.88
N VAL A 288 -2.48 -0.26 -15.57
CA VAL A 288 -1.88 -1.25 -16.47
C VAL A 288 -2.35 -2.66 -16.12
N TRP A 289 -2.47 -2.94 -14.81
CA TRP A 289 -2.86 -4.25 -14.30
C TRP A 289 -3.51 -4.10 -12.92
N ALA A 290 -4.45 -4.98 -12.62
CA ALA A 290 -5.07 -5.09 -11.30
C ALA A 290 -5.50 -6.52 -11.03
N TRP A 291 -5.21 -7.02 -9.83
CA TRP A 291 -5.52 -8.38 -9.41
C TRP A 291 -5.87 -8.46 -7.93
N GLY A 292 -6.56 -9.54 -7.55
CA GLY A 292 -6.78 -9.91 -6.15
C GLY A 292 -8.23 -9.93 -5.73
N ARG A 293 -9.12 -9.23 -6.44
CA ARG A 293 -10.54 -9.18 -6.10
C ARG A 293 -11.20 -10.57 -6.12
N GLY A 294 -11.79 -10.97 -4.99
CA GLY A 294 -12.34 -12.32 -4.82
C GLY A 294 -11.32 -13.36 -4.35
N VAL A 295 -10.06 -12.97 -4.22
CA VAL A 295 -8.97 -13.81 -3.70
C VAL A 295 -8.39 -13.20 -2.43
N LEU A 296 -8.08 -11.90 -2.45
CA LEU A 296 -7.48 -11.15 -1.34
C LEU A 296 -8.56 -10.54 -0.44
N GLU A 297 -8.19 -10.35 0.82
CA GLU A 297 -8.99 -9.67 1.84
C GLU A 297 -8.13 -8.66 2.59
N PHE A 298 -8.31 -7.38 2.27
CA PHE A 298 -7.57 -6.26 2.85
C PHE A 298 -6.04 -6.38 2.73
N PRO A 299 -5.51 -6.62 1.51
CA PRO A 299 -4.09 -6.90 1.30
C PRO A 299 -3.17 -5.75 1.72
N HIS A 300 -1.88 -6.11 1.96
CA HIS A 300 -0.80 -5.18 2.26
C HIS A 300 0.48 -5.54 1.50
N HIS A 301 1.34 -4.56 1.36
CA HIS A 301 2.74 -4.66 0.98
C HIS A 301 3.05 -5.61 -0.20
N PRO A 302 2.42 -5.45 -1.39
CA PRO A 302 2.85 -6.16 -2.59
C PRO A 302 4.24 -5.70 -3.02
N THR A 303 5.07 -6.65 -3.48
CA THR A 303 6.41 -6.38 -4.04
C THR A 303 6.64 -7.19 -5.30
N VAL A 304 7.34 -6.62 -6.29
CA VAL A 304 7.76 -7.34 -7.51
C VAL A 304 9.05 -8.09 -7.25
N LEU A 305 9.06 -9.38 -7.53
CA LEU A 305 10.25 -10.23 -7.41
C LEU A 305 11.13 -10.14 -8.68
N ASP A 306 12.36 -10.62 -8.60
CA ASP A 306 13.32 -10.56 -9.72
C ASP A 306 12.90 -11.39 -10.94
N ASP A 307 12.10 -12.44 -10.73
CA ASP A 307 11.50 -13.25 -11.80
C ASP A 307 10.24 -12.61 -12.41
N GLY A 308 9.71 -11.56 -11.78
CA GLY A 308 8.52 -10.81 -12.19
C GLY A 308 7.25 -11.23 -11.48
N HIS A 309 7.28 -12.21 -10.60
CA HIS A 309 6.13 -12.50 -9.76
C HIS A 309 5.86 -11.36 -8.77
N VAL A 310 4.64 -11.29 -8.25
CA VAL A 310 4.24 -10.36 -7.21
C VAL A 310 4.04 -11.13 -5.93
N LEU A 311 4.76 -10.76 -4.87
CA LEU A 311 4.55 -11.25 -3.53
C LEU A 311 3.62 -10.29 -2.79
N VAL A 312 2.57 -10.78 -2.13
CA VAL A 312 1.58 -9.94 -1.43
C VAL A 312 1.16 -10.57 -0.11
N PHE A 313 1.00 -9.73 0.90
CA PHE A 313 0.42 -10.08 2.18
C PHE A 313 -1.12 -9.97 2.09
N ASP A 314 -1.83 -11.06 2.25
CA ASP A 314 -3.28 -11.13 2.34
C ASP A 314 -3.69 -11.23 3.81
N ASN A 315 -4.34 -10.19 4.35
CA ASN A 315 -4.69 -10.17 5.77
C ASN A 315 -5.75 -11.21 6.12
N GLY A 316 -6.57 -11.65 5.15
CA GLY A 316 -7.59 -12.67 5.40
C GLY A 316 -8.60 -12.25 6.44
N PHE A 317 -9.01 -10.98 6.39
CA PHE A 317 -9.85 -10.34 7.39
C PHE A 317 -11.15 -11.10 7.66
N ARG A 318 -11.83 -11.56 6.60
CA ARG A 318 -13.10 -12.29 6.69
C ARG A 318 -12.91 -13.77 7.01
N THR A 319 -11.76 -14.32 6.63
CA THR A 319 -11.42 -15.73 6.87
C THR A 319 -10.77 -15.97 8.24
N GLY A 320 -10.29 -14.91 8.91
CA GLY A 320 -9.54 -14.99 10.17
C GLY A 320 -8.15 -15.65 10.02
N ARG A 321 -7.58 -15.63 8.80
CA ARG A 321 -6.29 -16.21 8.48
C ARG A 321 -5.52 -15.34 7.50
N SER A 322 -4.34 -14.90 7.88
CA SER A 322 -3.44 -14.23 6.97
C SER A 322 -2.68 -15.22 6.09
N ARG A 323 -2.32 -14.75 4.89
CA ARG A 323 -1.51 -15.51 3.94
C ARG A 323 -0.48 -14.60 3.29
N VAL A 324 0.63 -15.17 2.88
CA VAL A 324 1.52 -14.53 1.90
C VAL A 324 1.42 -15.31 0.61
N LEU A 325 1.08 -14.63 -0.48
CA LEU A 325 0.86 -15.21 -1.81
C LEU A 325 1.93 -14.70 -2.77
N GLU A 326 2.46 -15.60 -3.60
CA GLU A 326 3.28 -15.28 -4.77
C GLU A 326 2.46 -15.56 -6.03
N VAL A 327 2.28 -14.55 -6.86
CA VAL A 327 1.40 -14.59 -8.04
C VAL A 327 2.21 -14.25 -9.28
N ASP A 328 2.05 -15.01 -10.36
CA ASP A 328 2.51 -14.60 -11.68
C ASP A 328 1.49 -13.61 -12.29
N PRO A 329 1.81 -12.32 -12.44
CA PRO A 329 0.86 -11.33 -12.94
C PRO A 329 0.55 -11.48 -14.44
N LEU A 330 1.27 -12.33 -15.18
CA LEU A 330 1.01 -12.60 -16.58
C LEU A 330 -0.02 -13.71 -16.79
N THR A 331 -0.10 -14.67 -15.87
CA THR A 331 -1.06 -15.78 -15.89
C THR A 331 -2.14 -15.68 -14.83
N GLU A 332 -1.93 -14.82 -13.82
CA GLU A 332 -2.76 -14.65 -12.63
C GLU A 332 -2.80 -15.91 -11.73
N GLU A 333 -1.87 -16.84 -11.93
CA GLU A 333 -1.75 -18.05 -11.12
C GLU A 333 -1.00 -17.78 -9.82
N ILE A 334 -1.51 -18.31 -8.70
CA ILE A 334 -0.79 -18.36 -7.41
C ILE A 334 0.22 -19.50 -7.51
N VAL A 335 1.51 -19.16 -7.51
CA VAL A 335 2.61 -20.12 -7.68
C VAL A 335 3.21 -20.58 -6.36
N TRP A 336 2.96 -19.86 -5.26
CA TRP A 336 3.33 -20.23 -3.91
C TRP A 336 2.45 -19.51 -2.89
N GLN A 337 2.23 -20.14 -1.73
CA GLN A 337 1.57 -19.51 -0.59
C GLN A 337 2.12 -20.03 0.74
N TYR A 338 1.99 -19.20 1.77
CA TYR A 338 2.19 -19.53 3.17
C TYR A 338 1.03 -19.00 4.01
N GLU A 339 0.48 -19.83 4.91
CA GLU A 339 -0.65 -19.44 5.78
C GLU A 339 -0.48 -19.89 7.23
N GLY A 340 0.72 -20.40 7.58
CA GLY A 340 0.93 -21.02 8.88
C GLY A 340 0.19 -22.36 9.03
N ASP A 341 0.23 -22.92 10.19
CA ASP A 341 -0.50 -24.13 10.58
C ASP A 341 -1.03 -24.02 12.03
N ALA A 342 -1.63 -25.08 12.54
CA ALA A 342 -2.16 -25.11 13.91
C ALA A 342 -1.09 -24.96 15.01
N ALA A 343 0.18 -25.31 14.73
CA ALA A 343 1.30 -25.18 15.66
C ALA A 343 1.94 -23.76 15.60
N ALA A 344 1.78 -23.06 14.46
CA ALA A 344 2.29 -21.73 14.24
C ALA A 344 1.17 -20.87 13.60
N PRO A 345 0.13 -20.50 14.35
CA PRO A 345 -0.97 -19.69 13.85
C PRO A 345 -0.46 -18.33 13.34
N PHE A 346 -1.12 -17.81 12.30
CA PHE A 346 -0.71 -16.60 11.64
C PHE A 346 -1.94 -15.78 11.26
N PHE A 347 -2.15 -14.67 11.98
CA PHE A 347 -3.24 -13.75 11.67
C PHE A 347 -2.90 -12.32 12.07
N SER A 348 -2.52 -11.51 11.10
CA SER A 348 -2.40 -10.06 11.24
C SER A 348 -3.55 -9.39 10.51
N LYS A 349 -4.51 -8.88 11.26
CA LYS A 349 -5.82 -8.41 10.81
C LYS A 349 -5.76 -7.11 10.00
N ASN A 350 -4.88 -6.18 10.43
CA ASN A 350 -4.90 -4.80 9.97
C ASN A 350 -3.68 -4.39 9.16
N ARG A 351 -2.55 -5.03 9.38
CA ARG A 351 -1.24 -4.70 8.84
C ARG A 351 -0.50 -5.97 8.47
N GLY A 352 0.68 -5.83 7.93
CA GLY A 352 1.55 -6.94 7.60
C GLY A 352 2.52 -6.57 6.50
N SER A 353 3.66 -7.21 6.51
CA SER A 353 4.63 -7.07 5.44
C SER A 353 5.28 -8.39 5.08
N ASN A 354 5.84 -8.44 3.89
CA ASN A 354 6.54 -9.61 3.39
C ASN A 354 7.76 -9.16 2.59
N GLN A 355 8.80 -10.00 2.58
CA GLN A 355 9.97 -9.80 1.75
C GLN A 355 10.52 -11.15 1.31
N ARG A 356 10.72 -11.35 0.01
CA ARG A 356 11.48 -12.50 -0.50
C ARG A 356 12.97 -12.25 -0.25
N LEU A 357 13.62 -13.18 0.43
CA LEU A 357 15.03 -13.11 0.76
C LEU A 357 15.90 -13.77 -0.30
N PRO A 358 17.22 -13.43 -0.37
CA PRO A 358 18.11 -13.95 -1.41
C PRO A 358 18.28 -15.48 -1.43
N ASN A 359 18.09 -16.15 -0.29
CA ASN A 359 18.12 -17.63 -0.20
C ASN A 359 16.81 -18.31 -0.67
N GLY A 360 15.79 -17.51 -1.05
CA GLY A 360 14.47 -17.97 -1.47
C GLY A 360 13.43 -18.05 -0.35
N ASP A 361 13.83 -17.84 0.90
CA ASP A 361 12.92 -17.76 2.04
C ASP A 361 12.10 -16.48 2.05
N THR A 362 11.11 -16.40 2.92
CA THR A 362 10.25 -15.21 3.03
C THR A 362 10.26 -14.71 4.47
N LEU A 363 10.65 -13.44 4.63
CA LEU A 363 10.50 -12.71 5.89
C LEU A 363 9.07 -12.14 5.94
N ILE A 364 8.39 -12.35 7.06
CA ILE A 364 6.98 -11.98 7.25
C ILE A 364 6.85 -11.22 8.57
N ALA A 365 6.14 -10.08 8.54
CA ALA A 365 5.66 -9.43 9.76
C ALA A 365 4.21 -9.83 10.02
N ASP A 366 3.99 -10.56 11.10
CA ASP A 366 2.71 -10.71 11.78
C ASP A 366 2.55 -9.49 12.70
N SER A 367 2.19 -8.36 12.06
CA SER A 367 2.33 -7.02 12.66
C SER A 367 1.53 -6.84 13.93
N ASP A 368 0.27 -7.29 13.92
CA ASP A 368 -0.66 -7.05 15.03
C ASP A 368 -0.32 -7.88 16.28
N SER A 369 0.43 -8.97 16.13
CA SER A 369 0.95 -9.75 17.26
C SER A 369 2.33 -9.30 17.75
N GLY A 370 2.94 -8.33 17.06
CA GLY A 370 4.31 -7.87 17.37
C GLY A 370 5.37 -8.93 17.06
N ARG A 371 5.14 -9.77 16.07
CA ARG A 371 5.96 -10.89 15.67
C ARG A 371 6.49 -10.72 14.25
N ALA A 372 7.73 -11.14 14.01
CA ALA A 372 8.27 -11.28 12.67
C ALA A 372 9.02 -12.61 12.55
N PHE A 373 8.96 -13.26 11.39
CA PHE A 373 9.61 -14.54 11.20
C PHE A 373 10.03 -14.76 9.75
N GLU A 374 11.09 -15.56 9.58
CA GLU A 374 11.55 -16.03 8.28
C GLU A 374 11.10 -17.48 8.11
N VAL A 375 10.46 -17.75 6.97
CA VAL A 375 9.92 -19.05 6.61
C VAL A 375 10.55 -19.53 5.30
N THR A 376 10.97 -20.80 5.29
CA THR A 376 11.46 -21.43 4.05
C THR A 376 10.33 -21.60 3.02
N ARG A 377 10.69 -21.88 1.76
CA ARG A 377 9.68 -22.22 0.73
C ARG A 377 8.84 -23.45 1.12
N GLY A 378 9.36 -24.31 1.97
CA GLY A 378 8.66 -25.50 2.50
C GLY A 378 7.77 -25.22 3.72
N GLY A 379 7.74 -23.99 4.23
CA GLY A 379 6.88 -23.59 5.36
C GLY A 379 7.51 -23.74 6.74
N GLU A 380 8.80 -24.06 6.87
CA GLU A 380 9.50 -24.16 8.16
C GLU A 380 10.01 -22.80 8.61
N ILE A 381 9.75 -22.41 9.87
CA ILE A 381 10.26 -21.18 10.48
C ILE A 381 11.71 -21.40 10.92
N VAL A 382 12.64 -20.61 10.37
CA VAL A 382 14.09 -20.69 10.65
C VAL A 382 14.64 -19.52 11.45
N TRP A 383 13.90 -18.40 11.51
CA TRP A 383 14.21 -17.24 12.34
C TRP A 383 12.92 -16.61 12.85
N GLU A 384 12.94 -16.06 14.07
CA GLU A 384 11.76 -15.44 14.67
C GLU A 384 12.15 -14.37 15.68
N LEU A 385 11.51 -13.20 15.55
CA LEU A 385 11.62 -12.04 16.43
C LEU A 385 10.27 -11.74 17.07
N LEU A 386 10.28 -11.52 18.38
CA LEU A 386 9.16 -10.94 19.13
C LEU A 386 9.56 -9.55 19.61
N ALA A 387 8.73 -8.54 19.32
CA ALA A 387 8.99 -7.17 19.74
C ALA A 387 9.22 -7.10 21.26
N PRO A 388 10.34 -6.51 21.72
CA PRO A 388 10.71 -6.56 23.14
C PRO A 388 9.97 -5.55 24.02
N TYR A 389 9.12 -4.72 23.40
CA TYR A 389 8.40 -3.65 24.09
C TYR A 389 6.99 -4.10 24.49
N ARG A 390 6.55 -3.70 25.68
CA ARG A 390 5.25 -4.08 26.24
C ARG A 390 4.54 -2.89 26.85
N SER A 391 3.20 -2.91 26.85
CA SER A 391 2.37 -1.99 27.61
C SER A 391 2.46 -2.27 29.12
N GLU A 392 1.91 -1.39 29.94
CA GLU A 392 1.82 -1.61 31.39
C GLU A 392 0.98 -2.84 31.74
N ASP A 393 0.01 -3.19 30.90
CA ASP A 393 -0.87 -4.37 31.05
C ASP A 393 -0.28 -5.64 30.46
N GLY A 394 0.98 -5.60 29.93
CA GLY A 394 1.70 -6.76 29.43
C GLY A 394 1.47 -7.10 27.95
N HIS A 395 0.74 -6.30 27.20
CA HIS A 395 0.54 -6.51 25.77
C HIS A 395 1.77 -6.13 24.97
N ARG A 396 2.14 -6.95 23.99
CA ARG A 396 3.31 -6.74 23.13
C ARG A 396 3.07 -5.57 22.15
N ALA A 397 4.09 -4.73 21.98
CA ALA A 397 4.05 -3.69 20.95
C ALA A 397 3.99 -4.31 19.54
N THR A 398 3.17 -3.72 18.69
CA THR A 398 3.04 -4.13 17.29
C THR A 398 4.28 -3.73 16.49
N ILE A 399 4.60 -4.48 15.44
CA ILE A 399 5.65 -4.18 14.46
C ILE A 399 4.97 -3.65 13.20
N GLU A 400 5.30 -2.42 12.75
CA GLU A 400 4.70 -1.88 11.53
C GLU A 400 5.17 -2.62 10.28
N ARG A 401 6.49 -2.75 10.13
CA ARG A 401 7.15 -3.45 9.02
C ARG A 401 8.48 -4.02 9.51
N ILE A 402 8.93 -5.09 8.89
CA ILE A 402 10.30 -5.58 9.00
C ILE A 402 10.90 -5.78 7.61
N GLN A 403 12.17 -5.41 7.45
CA GLN A 403 12.93 -5.62 6.23
C GLN A 403 14.33 -6.09 6.56
N ARG A 404 14.86 -7.05 5.77
CA ARG A 404 16.24 -7.53 5.90
C ARG A 404 17.11 -6.95 4.81
N TYR A 405 18.21 -6.33 5.23
CA TYR A 405 19.19 -5.67 4.37
C TYR A 405 20.45 -6.54 4.23
N PRO A 406 21.06 -6.60 3.02
CA PRO A 406 22.24 -7.41 2.79
C PRO A 406 23.41 -6.97 3.68
N PRO A 407 24.26 -7.89 4.16
CA PRO A 407 25.43 -7.55 4.97
C PRO A 407 26.34 -6.50 4.31
N ALA A 408 26.58 -6.59 3.00
CA ALA A 408 27.42 -5.66 2.26
C ALA A 408 26.93 -4.22 2.32
N MET A 409 25.60 -3.99 2.36
CA MET A 409 25.03 -2.64 2.46
C MET A 409 25.39 -2.01 3.81
N ILE A 410 25.16 -2.74 4.90
CA ILE A 410 25.36 -2.20 6.26
C ILE A 410 26.85 -2.05 6.58
N GLN A 411 27.67 -3.02 6.17
CA GLN A 411 29.14 -2.99 6.37
C GLN A 411 29.84 -1.88 5.59
N ALA A 412 29.21 -1.35 4.53
CA ALA A 412 29.74 -0.21 3.78
C ALA A 412 29.45 1.15 4.46
N LEU A 413 28.56 1.19 5.47
CA LEU A 413 28.22 2.41 6.18
C LEU A 413 29.29 2.77 7.21
N PRO A 414 29.49 4.07 7.52
CA PRO A 414 30.45 4.47 8.53
C PRO A 414 30.02 3.99 9.93
N PRO A 415 30.98 3.75 10.85
CA PRO A 415 30.65 3.47 12.24
C PRO A 415 29.79 4.58 12.83
N ARG A 416 28.74 4.23 13.60
CA ARG A 416 27.97 5.23 14.35
C ARG A 416 28.76 5.72 15.54
N SER A 417 28.83 7.04 15.73
CA SER A 417 29.43 7.63 16.92
C SER A 417 28.52 7.35 18.11
N GLY A 418 28.94 6.47 19.03
CA GLY A 418 28.24 6.23 20.31
C GLY A 418 27.44 4.91 20.42
N SER A 419 27.73 3.88 19.59
CA SER A 419 27.31 2.49 19.85
C SER A 419 28.25 1.78 20.82
#